data_c06e686e033f2be1d7fb4ce749ad1c15
#
_entry.id   c06e686e033f2be1d7fb4ce749ad1c15
#
_cell.length_a   1.000
_cell.length_b   1.000
_cell.length_c   1.000
_cell.angle_alpha   90.00
_cell.angle_beta   90.00
_cell.angle_gamma   90.00
#
_symmetry.space_group_name_H-M   'P 1'
#
loop_
_entity.id
_entity.type
_entity.pdbx_description
1 polymer ?
#
loop_
_entity_poly.entity_id
_entity_poly.type
_entity_poly.pdbx_seq_one_letter_code
_entity_poly.pdbx_strand_id
1 'polypeptide(L)'
;MTLSRLLFATVAALWLALGQAAPAPQTIRIGVASPTVGSPPIFTAGPFGIAYSKGWLEQEFKRDGIKVEWFFFKGAGPAVNEALTNRQLDFALQGDLPSTVGRSVGLKTRILAMQGVRTNLYLAVPPDSPIKSVADLKGRKVGIFLGTNLQLPSDRVLADHQLSERDLRVVNLDLAGIDNALITRNIDAGFTDQRVLKLRDKGLARIVYTTRGTAPRYTRQNALLVADDFANRYPDATTRVVRALVRASRWVSDPANEAETYRLWAQMGVPESVIREDLSGEPLRSQFSPLLDDFAVARYRDVADGLLALKLVRRPVAVPDWFDHRFLDAALQAEGLTGYWLPVNAAGSNVARAAPAPKAGQAKS
;
A
#
# COMPACT_ATOMS: atom_id res chain seq x y z
N MET A 1 53.68 -39.58 -15.12
CA MET A 1 53.48 -38.44 -14.18
C MET A 1 52.48 -37.38 -14.69
N THR A 2 51.57 -37.67 -15.61
CA THR A 2 50.69 -36.67 -16.25
C THR A 2 49.20 -36.84 -15.94
N LEU A 3 48.72 -38.01 -15.47
CA LEU A 3 47.31 -38.21 -15.12
C LEU A 3 46.90 -37.66 -13.74
N SER A 4 47.81 -37.67 -12.74
CA SER A 4 47.54 -37.17 -11.38
C SER A 4 47.38 -35.65 -11.30
N ARG A 5 47.98 -34.88 -12.22
CA ARG A 5 47.86 -33.40 -12.22
C ARG A 5 46.56 -32.88 -12.81
N LEU A 6 45.91 -33.63 -13.70
CA LEU A 6 44.63 -33.30 -14.28
C LEU A 6 43.44 -33.52 -13.32
N LEU A 7 43.50 -34.53 -12.46
CA LEU A 7 42.47 -34.79 -11.45
C LEU A 7 42.44 -33.73 -10.33
N PHE A 8 43.60 -33.19 -9.93
CA PHE A 8 43.69 -32.14 -8.92
C PHE A 8 43.16 -30.79 -9.43
N ALA A 9 43.35 -30.48 -10.71
CA ALA A 9 42.85 -29.23 -11.30
C ALA A 9 41.31 -29.21 -11.45
N THR A 10 40.69 -30.33 -11.74
CA THR A 10 39.24 -30.46 -11.85
C THR A 10 38.51 -30.42 -10.52
N VAL A 11 39.11 -31.00 -9.45
CA VAL A 11 38.53 -30.92 -8.10
C VAL A 11 38.65 -29.52 -7.53
N ALA A 12 39.78 -28.81 -7.76
CA ALA A 12 39.95 -27.43 -7.31
C ALA A 12 38.98 -26.44 -8.03
N ALA A 13 38.67 -26.68 -9.32
CA ALA A 13 37.69 -25.87 -10.07
C ALA A 13 36.24 -26.10 -9.58
N LEU A 14 35.90 -27.32 -9.13
CA LEU A 14 34.57 -27.60 -8.53
C LEU A 14 34.43 -26.96 -7.14
N TRP A 15 35.47 -26.82 -6.37
CA TRP A 15 35.45 -26.18 -5.05
C TRP A 15 35.32 -24.66 -5.12
N LEU A 16 35.79 -24.02 -6.19
CA LEU A 16 35.63 -22.58 -6.44
C LEU A 16 34.22 -22.19 -6.92
N ALA A 17 33.42 -23.13 -7.43
CA ALA A 17 32.05 -22.89 -7.85
C ALA A 17 31.02 -22.99 -6.69
N LEU A 18 31.42 -23.54 -5.54
CA LEU A 18 30.50 -23.81 -4.42
C LEU A 18 30.43 -22.71 -3.34
N GLY A 19 31.02 -21.53 -3.57
CA GLY A 19 31.16 -20.54 -2.52
C GLY A 19 30.83 -19.09 -2.81
N GLN A 20 30.21 -18.74 -3.94
CA GLN A 20 29.71 -17.37 -4.06
C GLN A 20 28.36 -17.27 -3.33
N ALA A 21 28.40 -16.76 -2.09
CA ALA A 21 27.20 -16.34 -1.41
C ALA A 21 26.41 -15.38 -2.34
N ALA A 22 25.09 -15.56 -2.43
CA ALA A 22 24.26 -14.65 -3.19
C ALA A 22 24.55 -13.20 -2.76
N PRO A 23 24.64 -12.24 -3.68
CA PRO A 23 24.93 -10.86 -3.32
C PRO A 23 23.91 -10.34 -2.31
N ALA A 24 24.39 -9.78 -1.21
CA ALA A 24 23.56 -9.23 -0.15
C ALA A 24 23.78 -7.71 -0.03
N PRO A 25 22.73 -6.90 0.21
CA PRO A 25 22.88 -5.48 0.47
C PRO A 25 23.49 -5.24 1.86
N GLN A 26 24.18 -4.13 2.05
CA GLN A 26 24.58 -3.69 3.39
C GLN A 26 23.42 -3.07 4.16
N THR A 27 22.51 -2.38 3.44
CA THR A 27 21.39 -1.66 3.99
C THR A 27 20.17 -1.86 3.09
N ILE A 28 18.99 -1.98 3.70
CA ILE A 28 17.68 -1.95 3.06
C ILE A 28 16.98 -0.67 3.50
N ARG A 29 16.65 0.21 2.55
CA ARG A 29 16.05 1.52 2.79
C ARG A 29 14.58 1.51 2.39
N ILE A 30 13.70 1.71 3.37
CA ILE A 30 12.24 1.60 3.18
C ILE A 30 11.59 2.97 3.40
N GLY A 31 10.99 3.50 2.35
CA GLY A 31 10.20 4.73 2.39
C GLY A 31 8.73 4.46 2.68
N VAL A 32 8.14 5.23 3.56
CA VAL A 32 6.71 5.14 3.90
C VAL A 32 6.03 6.47 3.60
N ALA A 33 4.98 6.43 2.76
CA ALA A 33 4.20 7.62 2.39
C ALA A 33 3.22 8.03 3.51
N SER A 34 3.73 8.16 4.73
CA SER A 34 2.97 8.53 5.93
C SER A 34 3.89 9.20 6.94
N PRO A 35 3.40 10.17 7.72
CA PRO A 35 4.11 10.65 8.90
C PRO A 35 4.11 9.58 10.00
N THR A 36 4.96 9.78 10.99
CA THR A 36 4.95 9.08 12.27
C THR A 36 4.36 9.99 13.37
N VAL A 37 4.11 9.41 14.54
CA VAL A 37 3.77 10.15 15.75
C VAL A 37 4.80 9.84 16.83
N GLY A 38 4.98 10.77 17.79
CA GLY A 38 5.86 10.55 18.95
C GLY A 38 7.36 10.60 18.65
N SER A 39 8.13 10.45 19.75
CA SER A 39 9.58 10.30 19.76
C SER A 39 9.93 9.24 20.83
N PRO A 40 10.43 8.06 20.47
CA PRO A 40 10.80 7.62 19.12
C PRO A 40 9.60 7.55 18.14
N PRO A 41 9.85 7.52 16.81
CA PRO A 41 8.81 7.45 15.81
C PRO A 41 7.92 6.21 15.96
N ILE A 42 6.60 6.39 15.98
CA ILE A 42 5.60 5.32 15.99
C ILE A 42 4.93 5.30 14.63
N PHE A 43 4.98 4.14 13.99
CA PHE A 43 4.27 3.81 12.77
C PHE A 43 3.66 2.42 12.91
N THR A 44 2.34 2.30 12.90
CA THR A 44 1.64 1.03 13.10
C THR A 44 0.57 0.76 12.03
N ALA A 45 0.42 1.66 11.05
CA ALA A 45 -0.63 1.55 10.03
C ALA A 45 -0.46 0.34 9.11
N GLY A 46 -1.52 -0.44 8.96
CA GLY A 46 -1.56 -1.64 8.13
C GLY A 46 -0.64 -2.77 8.61
N PRO A 47 -0.52 -3.86 7.83
CA PRO A 47 0.33 -4.99 8.20
C PRO A 47 1.81 -4.62 8.35
N PHE A 48 2.36 -3.81 7.43
CA PHE A 48 3.79 -3.48 7.48
C PHE A 48 4.14 -2.55 8.66
N GLY A 49 3.17 -1.74 9.13
CA GLY A 49 3.30 -0.98 10.37
C GLY A 49 3.38 -1.89 11.60
N ILE A 50 2.66 -3.00 11.60
CA ILE A 50 2.80 -4.04 12.63
C ILE A 50 4.20 -4.68 12.55
N ALA A 51 4.69 -5.02 11.36
CA ALA A 51 6.04 -5.55 11.18
C ALA A 51 7.11 -4.57 11.70
N TYR A 52 6.97 -3.28 11.41
CA TYR A 52 7.84 -2.22 11.93
C TYR A 52 7.79 -2.16 13.47
N SER A 53 6.60 -2.05 14.06
CA SER A 53 6.43 -1.90 15.52
C SER A 53 6.94 -3.09 16.32
N LYS A 54 6.95 -4.29 15.71
CA LYS A 54 7.46 -5.53 16.30
C LYS A 54 8.92 -5.82 15.93
N GLY A 55 9.58 -4.99 15.11
CA GLY A 55 10.97 -5.14 14.68
C GLY A 55 11.22 -6.40 13.84
N TRP A 56 10.21 -6.86 13.07
CA TRP A 56 10.34 -8.15 12.36
C TRP A 56 11.29 -8.10 11.18
N LEU A 57 11.42 -6.96 10.50
CA LEU A 57 12.41 -6.82 9.43
C LEU A 57 13.84 -6.77 10.00
N GLU A 58 14.04 -6.00 11.06
CA GLU A 58 15.34 -5.92 11.73
C GLU A 58 15.79 -7.30 12.24
N GLN A 59 14.86 -8.07 12.81
CA GLN A 59 15.13 -9.45 13.27
C GLN A 59 15.44 -10.39 12.09
N GLU A 60 14.70 -10.25 10.97
CA GLU A 60 14.89 -11.07 9.77
C GLU A 60 16.31 -10.93 9.21
N PHE A 61 16.84 -9.71 9.21
CA PHE A 61 18.14 -9.40 8.59
C PHE A 61 19.31 -9.33 9.56
N LYS A 62 19.06 -9.46 10.87
CA LYS A 62 20.08 -9.32 11.92
C LYS A 62 21.25 -10.29 11.77
N ARG A 63 20.96 -11.55 11.41
CA ARG A 63 21.99 -12.61 11.30
C ARG A 63 22.97 -12.34 10.17
N ASP A 64 22.53 -11.65 9.13
CA ASP A 64 23.33 -11.34 7.95
C ASP A 64 24.05 -9.99 8.09
N GLY A 65 23.86 -9.28 9.20
CA GLY A 65 24.43 -7.96 9.43
C GLY A 65 23.84 -6.87 8.53
N ILE A 66 22.70 -7.13 7.88
CA ILE A 66 22.04 -6.18 6.98
C ILE A 66 21.23 -5.19 7.82
N LYS A 67 21.50 -3.90 7.65
CA LYS A 67 20.77 -2.82 8.32
C LYS A 67 19.43 -2.54 7.62
N VAL A 68 18.36 -2.37 8.40
CA VAL A 68 17.07 -1.89 7.88
C VAL A 68 16.89 -0.44 8.34
N GLU A 69 16.63 0.44 7.38
CA GLU A 69 16.42 1.88 7.62
C GLU A 69 15.04 2.30 7.13
N TRP A 70 14.29 3.01 7.97
CA TRP A 70 12.96 3.49 7.69
C TRP A 70 12.94 5.01 7.53
N PHE A 71 12.28 5.46 6.47
CA PHE A 71 12.10 6.86 6.14
C PHE A 71 10.62 7.19 6.02
N PHE A 72 10.14 8.11 6.84
CA PHE A 72 8.73 8.49 6.90
C PHE A 72 8.52 9.86 6.28
N PHE A 73 7.61 9.95 5.31
CA PHE A 73 7.44 11.15 4.51
C PHE A 73 6.09 11.82 4.81
N LYS A 74 6.14 12.97 5.48
CA LYS A 74 4.96 13.82 5.73
C LYS A 74 4.33 14.31 4.42
N GLY A 75 5.14 14.54 3.38
CA GLY A 75 4.69 14.88 2.01
C GLY A 75 4.09 13.69 1.24
N ALA A 76 3.87 12.54 1.90
CA ALA A 76 3.26 11.33 1.36
C ALA A 76 3.93 10.82 0.07
N GLY A 77 3.13 10.32 -0.90
CA GLY A 77 3.62 9.70 -2.13
C GLY A 77 4.50 10.59 -3.01
N PRO A 78 4.21 11.87 -3.22
CA PRO A 78 5.11 12.75 -3.96
C PRO A 78 6.52 12.80 -3.41
N ALA A 79 6.69 12.92 -2.08
CA ALA A 79 8.01 12.93 -1.44
C ALA A 79 8.72 11.56 -1.52
N VAL A 80 7.97 10.46 -1.46
CA VAL A 80 8.51 9.11 -1.70
C VAL A 80 9.01 8.95 -3.13
N ASN A 81 8.27 9.45 -4.13
CA ASN A 81 8.70 9.41 -5.53
C ASN A 81 9.99 10.22 -5.76
N GLU A 82 10.12 11.37 -5.11
CA GLU A 82 11.35 12.17 -5.15
C GLU A 82 12.54 11.38 -4.58
N ALA A 83 12.37 10.77 -3.41
CA ALA A 83 13.40 9.97 -2.77
C ALA A 83 13.78 8.72 -3.59
N LEU A 84 12.81 8.04 -4.24
CA LEU A 84 13.07 6.95 -5.19
C LEU A 84 13.84 7.44 -6.43
N THR A 85 13.46 8.58 -6.99
CA THR A 85 14.14 9.18 -8.14
C THR A 85 15.61 9.48 -7.82
N ASN A 86 15.88 9.94 -6.60
CA ASN A 86 17.22 10.23 -6.09
C ASN A 86 17.96 8.98 -5.58
N ARG A 87 17.40 7.76 -5.76
CA ARG A 87 17.97 6.48 -5.32
C ARG A 87 18.26 6.41 -3.81
N GLN A 88 17.47 7.13 -3.03
CA GLN A 88 17.57 7.15 -1.56
C GLN A 88 16.78 6.01 -0.91
N LEU A 89 15.93 5.34 -1.67
CA LEU A 89 15.09 4.24 -1.21
C LEU A 89 15.26 3.01 -2.10
N ASP A 90 15.12 1.84 -1.49
CA ASP A 90 15.07 0.54 -2.15
C ASP A 90 13.63 0.04 -2.25
N PHE A 91 12.83 0.26 -1.19
CA PHE A 91 11.41 -0.08 -1.11
C PHE A 91 10.57 1.15 -0.80
N ALA A 92 9.30 1.09 -1.19
CA ALA A 92 8.32 2.11 -0.87
C ALA A 92 6.97 1.50 -0.50
N LEU A 93 6.37 2.03 0.57
CA LEU A 93 4.97 1.82 0.93
C LEU A 93 4.20 3.07 0.55
N GLN A 94 3.40 2.99 -0.51
CA GLN A 94 2.65 4.15 -0.97
C GLN A 94 1.37 3.77 -1.69
N GLY A 95 0.52 4.78 -1.93
CA GLY A 95 -0.76 4.64 -2.60
C GLY A 95 -0.65 4.47 -4.11
N ASP A 96 -1.73 4.04 -4.69
CA ASP A 96 -1.91 3.74 -6.11
C ASP A 96 -1.68 4.97 -7.02
N LEU A 97 -2.24 6.14 -6.71
CA LEU A 97 -2.07 7.35 -7.52
C LEU A 97 -0.59 7.77 -7.60
N PRO A 98 0.13 8.04 -6.48
CA PRO A 98 1.51 8.51 -6.59
C PRO A 98 2.44 7.48 -7.20
N SER A 99 2.24 6.18 -6.97
CA SER A 99 3.06 5.15 -7.63
C SER A 99 2.82 5.13 -9.14
N THR A 100 1.58 5.31 -9.60
CA THR A 100 1.24 5.41 -11.03
C THR A 100 1.84 6.68 -11.66
N VAL A 101 1.79 7.82 -10.96
CA VAL A 101 2.45 9.05 -11.41
C VAL A 101 3.96 8.84 -11.55
N GLY A 102 4.61 8.26 -10.54
CA GLY A 102 6.05 7.94 -10.59
C GLY A 102 6.40 7.08 -11.81
N ARG A 103 5.63 6.01 -12.06
CA ARG A 103 5.84 5.14 -13.22
C ARG A 103 5.62 5.88 -14.54
N SER A 104 4.64 6.77 -14.63
CA SER A 104 4.33 7.55 -15.85
C SER A 104 5.49 8.46 -16.29
N VAL A 105 6.31 8.90 -15.35
CA VAL A 105 7.51 9.72 -15.61
C VAL A 105 8.79 8.89 -15.71
N GLY A 106 8.67 7.55 -15.70
CA GLY A 106 9.78 6.63 -15.97
C GLY A 106 10.47 6.06 -14.74
N LEU A 107 9.92 6.25 -13.54
CA LEU A 107 10.44 5.63 -12.32
C LEU A 107 10.38 4.11 -12.44
N LYS A 108 11.52 3.44 -12.29
CA LYS A 108 11.68 1.99 -12.45
C LYS A 108 11.40 1.30 -11.13
N THR A 109 10.19 0.79 -10.98
CA THR A 109 9.73 0.07 -9.79
C THR A 109 8.87 -1.13 -10.16
N ARG A 110 8.70 -2.07 -9.22
CA ARG A 110 7.76 -3.21 -9.29
C ARG A 110 6.84 -3.19 -8.08
N ILE A 111 5.59 -3.60 -8.28
CA ILE A 111 4.64 -3.86 -7.20
C ILE A 111 4.83 -5.30 -6.75
N LEU A 112 5.11 -5.51 -5.46
CA LEU A 112 5.44 -6.80 -4.90
C LEU A 112 4.31 -7.44 -4.10
N ALA A 113 3.49 -6.63 -3.42
CA ALA A 113 2.35 -7.10 -2.63
C ALA A 113 1.43 -5.92 -2.30
N MET A 114 0.15 -6.21 -2.09
CA MET A 114 -0.78 -5.23 -1.54
C MET A 114 -0.59 -5.13 -0.02
N GLN A 115 -0.78 -3.93 0.54
CA GLN A 115 -0.74 -3.68 1.98
C GLN A 115 -2.10 -3.31 2.55
N GLY A 116 -3.01 -2.88 1.71
CA GLY A 116 -4.38 -2.54 2.06
C GLY A 116 -5.15 -2.16 0.81
N VAL A 117 -6.37 -2.66 0.73
CA VAL A 117 -7.27 -2.43 -0.39
C VAL A 117 -8.56 -1.80 0.08
N ARG A 118 -9.28 -1.13 -0.82
CA ARG A 118 -10.59 -0.52 -0.56
C ARG A 118 -10.58 0.50 0.59
N THR A 119 -9.49 1.25 0.76
CA THR A 119 -9.40 2.29 1.78
C THR A 119 -10.36 3.44 1.46
N ASN A 120 -11.14 3.87 2.46
CA ASN A 120 -12.22 4.83 2.30
C ASN A 120 -11.74 6.27 2.15
N LEU A 121 -12.61 7.09 1.53
CA LEU A 121 -12.54 8.54 1.47
C LEU A 121 -13.73 9.12 2.25
N TYR A 122 -13.52 10.27 2.86
CA TYR A 122 -14.55 11.04 3.55
C TYR A 122 -14.54 12.49 3.08
N LEU A 123 -15.72 13.10 2.96
CA LEU A 123 -15.90 14.53 2.83
C LEU A 123 -16.49 15.07 4.12
N ALA A 124 -15.78 15.98 4.75
CA ALA A 124 -16.21 16.60 6.00
C ALA A 124 -16.30 18.12 5.88
N VAL A 125 -17.14 18.69 6.73
CA VAL A 125 -17.41 20.13 6.83
C VAL A 125 -17.44 20.55 8.30
N PRO A 126 -17.26 21.84 8.63
CA PRO A 126 -17.54 22.36 9.98
C PRO A 126 -18.96 22.00 10.44
N PRO A 127 -19.24 21.85 11.76
CA PRO A 127 -20.51 21.34 12.26
C PRO A 127 -21.73 22.16 11.81
N ASP A 128 -21.58 23.47 11.77
CA ASP A 128 -22.60 24.48 11.44
C ASP A 128 -22.62 24.86 9.95
N SER A 129 -21.84 24.15 9.10
CA SER A 129 -21.77 24.42 7.66
C SER A 129 -23.13 24.24 6.95
N PRO A 130 -23.50 25.13 6.04
CA PRO A 130 -24.71 24.99 5.20
C PRO A 130 -24.55 23.89 4.14
N ILE A 131 -23.34 23.38 3.88
CA ILE A 131 -23.06 22.34 2.89
C ILE A 131 -23.66 21.03 3.37
N LYS A 132 -24.59 20.45 2.58
CA LYS A 132 -25.31 19.20 2.89
C LYS A 132 -24.95 18.06 1.93
N SER A 133 -24.39 18.38 0.77
CA SER A 133 -24.05 17.42 -0.30
C SER A 133 -22.78 17.83 -1.02
N VAL A 134 -22.25 16.92 -1.86
CA VAL A 134 -21.11 17.20 -2.75
C VAL A 134 -21.43 18.34 -3.73
N ALA A 135 -22.68 18.44 -4.21
CA ALA A 135 -23.11 19.48 -5.14
C ALA A 135 -22.97 20.90 -4.55
N ASP A 136 -23.06 21.06 -3.24
CA ASP A 136 -22.93 22.34 -2.54
C ASP A 136 -21.47 22.86 -2.49
N LEU A 137 -20.52 22.10 -3.00
CA LEU A 137 -19.10 22.48 -3.01
C LEU A 137 -18.74 23.54 -4.05
N LYS A 138 -19.61 23.81 -5.03
CA LYS A 138 -19.34 24.79 -6.09
C LYS A 138 -18.96 26.15 -5.49
N GLY A 139 -17.79 26.68 -5.90
CA GLY A 139 -17.24 27.96 -5.42
C GLY A 139 -16.71 27.93 -3.99
N ARG A 140 -16.78 26.79 -3.27
CA ARG A 140 -16.33 26.65 -1.88
C ARG A 140 -14.82 26.44 -1.79
N LYS A 141 -14.27 26.76 -0.62
CA LYS A 141 -12.86 26.54 -0.30
C LYS A 141 -12.70 25.13 0.25
N VAL A 142 -12.10 24.23 -0.55
CA VAL A 142 -12.04 22.80 -0.26
C VAL A 142 -10.60 22.33 -0.10
N GLY A 143 -10.31 21.69 1.05
CA GLY A 143 -9.03 21.04 1.31
C GLY A 143 -8.93 19.72 0.57
N ILE A 144 -7.85 19.52 -0.21
CA ILE A 144 -7.53 18.26 -0.88
C ILE A 144 -6.01 18.04 -0.74
N PHE A 145 -5.58 16.82 -0.42
CA PHE A 145 -4.15 16.49 -0.41
C PHE A 145 -3.74 16.00 -1.81
N LEU A 146 -3.35 16.98 -2.64
CA LEU A 146 -3.03 16.76 -4.06
C LEU A 146 -1.82 15.84 -4.24
N GLY A 147 -1.81 15.07 -5.33
CA GLY A 147 -0.74 14.14 -5.68
C GLY A 147 -0.73 12.85 -4.83
N THR A 148 -1.65 12.72 -3.89
CA THR A 148 -1.79 11.51 -3.06
C THR A 148 -2.94 10.61 -3.55
N ASN A 149 -3.06 9.41 -2.99
CA ASN A 149 -4.17 8.50 -3.32
C ASN A 149 -5.55 9.00 -2.87
N LEU A 150 -5.65 10.16 -2.22
CA LEU A 150 -6.93 10.83 -1.91
C LEU A 150 -7.48 11.59 -3.12
N GLN A 151 -6.63 12.11 -4.00
CA GLN A 151 -7.05 13.03 -5.06
C GLN A 151 -7.99 12.38 -6.06
N LEU A 152 -7.59 11.26 -6.69
CA LEU A 152 -8.41 10.63 -7.75
C LEU A 152 -9.82 10.23 -7.30
N PRO A 153 -10.03 9.59 -6.12
CA PRO A 153 -11.36 9.35 -5.61
C PRO A 153 -12.16 10.63 -5.36
N SER A 154 -11.50 11.70 -4.86
CA SER A 154 -12.15 13.01 -4.70
C SER A 154 -12.64 13.57 -6.03
N ASP A 155 -11.80 13.53 -7.06
CA ASP A 155 -12.14 13.99 -8.42
C ASP A 155 -13.30 13.20 -9.01
N ARG A 156 -13.33 11.87 -8.78
CA ARG A 156 -14.43 11.00 -9.22
C ARG A 156 -15.74 11.33 -8.52
N VAL A 157 -15.68 11.55 -7.21
CA VAL A 157 -16.84 11.97 -6.42
C VAL A 157 -17.35 13.32 -6.92
N LEU A 158 -16.47 14.26 -7.21
CA LEU A 158 -16.84 15.56 -7.80
C LEU A 158 -17.49 15.38 -9.19
N ALA A 159 -16.88 14.56 -10.06
CA ALA A 159 -17.37 14.32 -11.42
C ALA A 159 -18.77 13.70 -11.45
N ASP A 160 -19.10 12.79 -10.55
CA ASP A 160 -20.44 12.21 -10.43
C ASP A 160 -21.50 13.25 -10.04
N HIS A 161 -21.07 14.39 -9.49
CA HIS A 161 -21.93 15.53 -9.15
C HIS A 161 -21.74 16.69 -10.13
N GLN A 162 -21.18 16.42 -11.33
CA GLN A 162 -20.94 17.40 -12.40
C GLN A 162 -20.03 18.56 -11.97
N LEU A 163 -19.14 18.29 -11.03
CA LEU A 163 -18.11 19.20 -10.54
C LEU A 163 -16.69 18.69 -10.89
N SER A 164 -15.76 19.60 -10.84
CA SER A 164 -14.31 19.34 -10.95
C SER A 164 -13.55 20.24 -9.97
N GLU A 165 -12.25 20.01 -9.78
CA GLU A 165 -11.40 20.89 -8.96
C GLU A 165 -11.49 22.37 -9.42
N ARG A 166 -11.78 22.65 -10.72
CA ARG A 166 -11.90 24.01 -11.27
C ARG A 166 -13.15 24.74 -10.79
N ASP A 167 -14.16 24.01 -10.35
CA ASP A 167 -15.40 24.57 -9.79
C ASP A 167 -15.26 24.92 -8.32
N LEU A 168 -14.10 24.61 -7.70
CA LEU A 168 -13.80 24.80 -6.29
C LEU A 168 -12.65 25.82 -6.13
N ARG A 169 -12.47 26.29 -4.89
CA ARG A 169 -11.23 26.95 -4.45
C ARG A 169 -10.39 25.94 -3.70
N VAL A 170 -9.64 25.13 -4.45
CA VAL A 170 -8.84 24.03 -3.88
C VAL A 170 -7.68 24.58 -3.05
N VAL A 171 -7.52 24.03 -1.85
CA VAL A 171 -6.37 24.28 -0.96
C VAL A 171 -5.63 22.97 -0.78
N ASN A 172 -4.39 22.94 -1.24
CA ASN A 172 -3.53 21.75 -1.04
C ASN A 172 -3.03 21.70 0.42
N LEU A 173 -3.54 20.77 1.18
CA LEU A 173 -3.19 20.57 2.59
C LEU A 173 -2.93 19.09 2.86
N ASP A 174 -1.98 18.80 3.74
CA ASP A 174 -1.84 17.46 4.30
C ASP A 174 -3.04 17.14 5.23
N LEU A 175 -3.20 15.87 5.60
CA LEU A 175 -4.35 15.43 6.39
C LEU A 175 -4.51 16.17 7.73
N ALA A 176 -3.40 16.47 8.40
CA ALA A 176 -3.43 17.25 9.65
C ALA A 176 -3.80 18.72 9.39
N GLY A 177 -3.34 19.27 8.28
CA GLY A 177 -3.72 20.60 7.80
C GLY A 177 -5.22 20.69 7.49
N ILE A 178 -5.80 19.67 6.84
CA ILE A 178 -7.24 19.59 6.57
C ILE A 178 -8.03 19.54 7.89
N ASP A 179 -7.63 18.65 8.82
CA ASP A 179 -8.28 18.57 10.15
C ASP A 179 -8.28 19.93 10.86
N ASN A 180 -7.11 20.59 10.93
CA ASN A 180 -6.98 21.90 11.58
C ASN A 180 -7.79 22.98 10.85
N ALA A 181 -7.76 22.99 9.51
CA ALA A 181 -8.48 23.99 8.73
C ALA A 181 -10.01 23.84 8.82
N LEU A 182 -10.54 22.62 9.00
CA LEU A 182 -11.94 22.38 9.33
C LEU A 182 -12.31 22.95 10.71
N ILE A 183 -11.50 22.65 11.74
CA ILE A 183 -11.72 23.11 13.11
C ILE A 183 -11.69 24.64 13.19
N THR A 184 -10.74 25.28 12.52
CA THR A 184 -10.56 26.73 12.50
C THR A 184 -11.43 27.44 11.45
N ARG A 185 -12.26 26.72 10.70
CA ARG A 185 -13.11 27.24 9.61
C ARG A 185 -12.33 27.99 8.50
N ASN A 186 -11.06 27.62 8.32
CA ASN A 186 -10.24 28.16 7.22
C ASN A 186 -10.52 27.53 5.86
N ILE A 187 -11.25 26.41 5.83
CA ILE A 187 -11.84 25.77 4.66
C ILE A 187 -13.30 25.46 4.92
N ASP A 188 -14.13 25.46 3.86
CA ASP A 188 -15.54 25.16 3.93
C ASP A 188 -15.82 23.65 3.98
N ALA A 189 -14.93 22.84 3.38
CA ALA A 189 -15.00 21.38 3.34
C ALA A 189 -13.60 20.79 3.13
N GLY A 190 -13.44 19.48 3.43
CA GLY A 190 -12.18 18.77 3.18
C GLY A 190 -12.42 17.32 2.78
N PHE A 191 -11.75 16.89 1.71
CA PHE A 191 -11.61 15.46 1.39
C PHE A 191 -10.46 14.86 2.22
N THR A 192 -10.74 13.81 2.98
CA THR A 192 -9.84 13.27 4.00
C THR A 192 -10.01 11.76 4.18
N ASP A 193 -9.36 11.18 5.16
CA ASP A 193 -9.49 9.77 5.53
C ASP A 193 -10.28 9.59 6.84
N GLN A 194 -10.33 8.35 7.34
CA GLN A 194 -11.08 7.95 8.53
C GLN A 194 -10.73 8.75 9.79
N ARG A 195 -9.56 9.38 9.89
CA ARG A 195 -9.19 10.17 11.08
C ARG A 195 -10.15 11.32 11.37
N VAL A 196 -10.88 11.79 10.37
CA VAL A 196 -11.89 12.84 10.56
C VAL A 196 -13.07 12.38 11.39
N LEU A 197 -13.33 11.09 11.51
CA LEU A 197 -14.39 10.57 12.37
C LEU A 197 -14.16 10.92 13.84
N LYS A 198 -12.89 11.04 14.28
CA LYS A 198 -12.58 11.54 15.64
C LYS A 198 -13.03 13.00 15.85
N LEU A 199 -13.02 13.81 14.78
CA LEU A 199 -13.53 15.19 14.85
C LEU A 199 -15.06 15.20 14.89
N ARG A 200 -15.71 14.33 14.09
CA ARG A 200 -17.16 14.12 14.14
C ARG A 200 -17.60 13.73 15.55
N ASP A 201 -16.93 12.76 16.17
CA ASP A 201 -17.28 12.26 17.52
C ASP A 201 -17.13 13.33 18.60
N LYS A 202 -16.27 14.33 18.37
CA LYS A 202 -16.08 15.50 19.24
C LYS A 202 -17.01 16.68 18.88
N GLY A 203 -17.89 16.54 17.88
CA GLY A 203 -18.74 17.63 17.40
C GLY A 203 -17.98 18.73 16.67
N LEU A 204 -16.74 18.50 16.23
CA LEU A 204 -15.87 19.47 15.54
C LEU A 204 -15.97 19.41 14.01
N ALA A 205 -16.58 18.36 13.47
CA ALA A 205 -16.87 18.23 12.05
C ALA A 205 -18.13 17.39 11.83
N ARG A 206 -18.72 17.51 10.63
CA ARG A 206 -19.83 16.70 10.16
C ARG A 206 -19.42 16.02 8.84
N ILE A 207 -19.72 14.72 8.72
CA ILE A 207 -19.47 13.97 7.49
C ILE A 207 -20.63 14.23 6.52
N VAL A 208 -20.31 14.62 5.30
CA VAL A 208 -21.27 14.88 4.21
C VAL A 208 -21.32 13.71 3.24
N TYR A 209 -20.17 13.07 3.01
CA TYR A 209 -20.04 11.96 2.08
C TYR A 209 -18.96 10.98 2.54
N THR A 210 -19.14 9.71 2.22
CA THR A 210 -18.12 8.67 2.38
C THR A 210 -18.18 7.65 1.26
N THR A 211 -17.04 7.09 0.89
CA THR A 211 -16.99 5.99 -0.08
C THR A 211 -17.17 4.61 0.56
N ARG A 212 -17.39 4.54 1.88
CA ARG A 212 -17.63 3.27 2.55
C ARG A 212 -18.88 2.58 1.99
N GLY A 213 -18.71 1.31 1.58
CA GLY A 213 -19.79 0.53 0.96
C GLY A 213 -20.12 0.90 -0.48
N THR A 214 -19.34 1.79 -1.11
CA THR A 214 -19.53 2.17 -2.52
C THR A 214 -18.70 1.29 -3.47
N ALA A 215 -18.84 1.54 -4.78
CA ALA A 215 -18.08 0.82 -5.79
C ALA A 215 -16.56 0.96 -5.62
N PRO A 216 -15.77 -0.08 -5.90
CA PRO A 216 -14.31 -0.08 -5.71
C PRO A 216 -13.55 1.07 -6.39
N ARG A 217 -14.09 1.65 -7.46
CA ARG A 217 -13.47 2.78 -8.18
C ARG A 217 -13.31 4.05 -7.34
N TYR A 218 -14.06 4.17 -6.23
CA TYR A 218 -13.96 5.30 -5.32
C TYR A 218 -13.05 5.05 -4.12
N THR A 219 -12.46 3.88 -4.05
CA THR A 219 -11.56 3.48 -2.96
C THR A 219 -10.10 3.61 -3.38
N ARG A 220 -9.22 3.60 -2.40
CA ARG A 220 -7.77 3.76 -2.55
C ARG A 220 -7.08 2.44 -2.27
N GLN A 221 -5.92 2.23 -2.92
CA GLN A 221 -5.10 1.04 -2.71
C GLN A 221 -3.71 1.45 -2.21
N ASN A 222 -3.08 0.59 -1.44
CA ASN A 222 -1.72 0.76 -0.96
C ASN A 222 -0.93 -0.51 -1.23
N ALA A 223 0.31 -0.35 -1.68
CA ALA A 223 1.18 -1.45 -2.04
C ALA A 223 2.61 -1.27 -1.53
N LEU A 224 3.32 -2.39 -1.44
CA LEU A 224 4.77 -2.44 -1.32
C LEU A 224 5.38 -2.45 -2.73
N LEU A 225 6.23 -1.46 -3.00
CA LEU A 225 7.01 -1.37 -4.22
C LEU A 225 8.50 -1.59 -3.91
N VAL A 226 9.25 -1.99 -4.94
CA VAL A 226 10.72 -2.08 -4.91
C VAL A 226 11.31 -1.37 -6.14
N ALA A 227 12.48 -0.76 -5.99
CA ALA A 227 13.26 -0.29 -7.13
C ALA A 227 13.77 -1.48 -7.96
N ASP A 228 13.64 -1.42 -9.28
CA ASP A 228 14.03 -2.51 -10.20
C ASP A 228 15.48 -2.95 -9.99
N ASP A 229 16.40 -1.99 -9.83
CA ASP A 229 17.83 -2.27 -9.63
C ASP A 229 18.06 -3.09 -8.37
N PHE A 230 17.35 -2.77 -7.27
CA PHE A 230 17.46 -3.52 -6.02
C PHE A 230 16.90 -4.95 -6.18
N ALA A 231 15.70 -5.09 -6.75
CA ALA A 231 15.08 -6.40 -6.95
C ALA A 231 15.91 -7.33 -7.86
N ASN A 232 16.55 -6.77 -8.88
CA ASN A 232 17.42 -7.52 -9.79
C ASN A 232 18.74 -7.93 -9.11
N ARG A 233 19.32 -7.04 -8.31
CA ARG A 233 20.61 -7.26 -7.67
C ARG A 233 20.52 -8.14 -6.42
N TYR A 234 19.42 -8.02 -5.67
CA TYR A 234 19.23 -8.66 -4.37
C TYR A 234 17.87 -9.40 -4.29
N PRO A 235 17.63 -10.42 -5.15
CA PRO A 235 16.32 -11.10 -5.20
C PRO A 235 15.99 -11.84 -3.90
N ASP A 236 16.97 -12.41 -3.21
CA ASP A 236 16.77 -13.06 -1.91
C ASP A 236 16.30 -12.04 -0.85
N ALA A 237 17.01 -10.94 -0.70
CA ALA A 237 16.63 -9.89 0.24
C ALA A 237 15.24 -9.31 -0.09
N THR A 238 14.90 -9.17 -1.38
CA THR A 238 13.57 -8.73 -1.83
C THR A 238 12.49 -9.72 -1.40
N THR A 239 12.70 -11.02 -1.60
CA THR A 239 11.76 -12.06 -1.16
C THR A 239 11.56 -12.03 0.36
N ARG A 240 12.63 -11.83 1.13
CA ARG A 240 12.58 -11.78 2.59
C ARG A 240 11.83 -10.55 3.12
N VAL A 241 11.95 -9.39 2.46
CA VAL A 241 11.12 -8.21 2.79
C VAL A 241 9.65 -8.51 2.53
N VAL A 242 9.30 -9.13 1.38
CA VAL A 242 7.93 -9.53 1.08
C VAL A 242 7.41 -10.57 2.07
N ARG A 243 8.26 -11.52 2.48
CA ARG A 243 7.93 -12.52 3.50
C ARG A 243 7.56 -11.89 4.84
N ALA A 244 8.26 -10.85 5.27
CA ALA A 244 7.91 -10.11 6.49
C ALA A 244 6.52 -9.44 6.37
N LEU A 245 6.17 -8.89 5.19
CA LEU A 245 4.82 -8.37 4.94
C LEU A 245 3.77 -9.48 4.95
N VAL A 246 4.04 -10.62 4.33
CA VAL A 246 3.14 -11.80 4.33
C VAL A 246 2.85 -12.27 5.75
N ARG A 247 3.88 -12.40 6.60
CA ARG A 247 3.73 -12.71 8.04
C ARG A 247 2.86 -11.68 8.76
N ALA A 248 3.09 -10.40 8.50
CA ALA A 248 2.33 -9.33 9.11
C ALA A 248 0.86 -9.34 8.64
N SER A 249 0.61 -9.55 7.35
CA SER A 249 -0.74 -9.73 6.81
C SER A 249 -1.43 -10.95 7.42
N ARG A 250 -0.70 -12.07 7.60
CA ARG A 250 -1.25 -13.27 8.26
C ARG A 250 -1.61 -12.97 9.72
N TRP A 251 -0.75 -12.26 10.43
CA TRP A 251 -0.99 -11.88 11.83
C TRP A 251 -2.23 -10.98 11.97
N VAL A 252 -2.37 -9.95 11.12
CA VAL A 252 -3.54 -9.05 11.07
C VAL A 252 -4.81 -9.80 10.66
N SER A 253 -4.69 -10.82 9.81
CA SER A 253 -5.82 -11.64 9.34
C SER A 253 -6.32 -12.66 10.36
N ASP A 254 -5.61 -12.86 11.47
CA ASP A 254 -5.99 -13.81 12.51
C ASP A 254 -6.93 -13.15 13.51
N PRO A 255 -8.16 -13.68 13.67
CA PRO A 255 -9.11 -13.14 14.65
C PRO A 255 -8.57 -13.10 16.09
N ALA A 256 -7.66 -14.00 16.46
CA ALA A 256 -7.02 -14.01 17.78
C ALA A 256 -6.18 -12.74 18.05
N ASN A 257 -5.67 -12.10 16.99
CA ASN A 257 -4.86 -10.88 17.08
C ASN A 257 -5.67 -9.60 16.86
N GLU A 258 -6.97 -9.69 16.58
CA GLU A 258 -7.80 -8.55 16.19
C GLU A 258 -7.76 -7.41 17.22
N ALA A 259 -7.96 -7.73 18.49
CA ALA A 259 -7.94 -6.73 19.56
C ALA A 259 -6.56 -6.02 19.66
N GLU A 260 -5.47 -6.78 19.55
CA GLU A 260 -4.13 -6.22 19.59
C GLU A 260 -3.85 -5.39 18.34
N THR A 261 -4.33 -5.81 17.18
CA THR A 261 -4.21 -5.07 15.91
C THR A 261 -4.80 -3.67 16.04
N TYR A 262 -6.04 -3.55 16.48
CA TYR A 262 -6.70 -2.26 16.65
C TYR A 262 -6.01 -1.38 17.70
N ARG A 263 -5.59 -1.97 18.83
CA ARG A 263 -4.84 -1.26 19.87
C ARG A 263 -3.51 -0.70 19.33
N LEU A 264 -2.77 -1.47 18.54
CA LEU A 264 -1.53 -1.00 17.91
C LEU A 264 -1.81 0.12 16.90
N TRP A 265 -2.79 -0.06 16.03
CA TRP A 265 -3.16 0.96 15.05
C TRP A 265 -3.60 2.28 15.71
N ALA A 266 -4.26 2.21 16.87
CA ALA A 266 -4.68 3.40 17.61
C ALA A 266 -3.51 4.25 18.14
N GLN A 267 -2.31 3.69 18.24
CA GLN A 267 -1.10 4.44 18.62
C GLN A 267 -0.75 5.57 17.64
N MET A 268 -1.27 5.51 16.40
CA MET A 268 -1.17 6.60 15.42
C MET A 268 -2.10 7.80 15.73
N GLY A 269 -2.76 7.81 16.88
CA GLY A 269 -3.63 8.92 17.33
C GLY A 269 -5.05 8.89 16.74
N VAL A 270 -5.49 7.74 16.24
CA VAL A 270 -6.86 7.47 15.80
C VAL A 270 -7.50 6.48 16.80
N PRO A 271 -8.64 6.81 17.44
CA PRO A 271 -9.27 5.90 18.40
C PRO A 271 -9.63 4.55 17.78
N GLU A 272 -9.55 3.46 18.57
CA GLU A 272 -9.93 2.13 18.12
C GLU A 272 -11.35 2.06 17.56
N SER A 273 -12.29 2.75 18.20
CA SER A 273 -13.70 2.83 17.76
C SER A 273 -13.83 3.37 16.33
N VAL A 274 -13.07 4.40 16.01
CA VAL A 274 -13.01 5.02 14.68
C VAL A 274 -12.43 4.06 13.65
N ILE A 275 -11.33 3.36 13.99
CA ILE A 275 -10.70 2.40 13.08
C ILE A 275 -11.65 1.22 12.82
N ARG A 276 -12.32 0.71 13.88
CA ARG A 276 -13.31 -0.37 13.77
C ARG A 276 -14.51 0.05 12.92
N GLU A 277 -14.99 1.29 13.07
CA GLU A 277 -16.06 1.83 12.25
C GLU A 277 -15.67 1.89 10.77
N ASP A 278 -14.50 2.45 10.46
CA ASP A 278 -14.02 2.59 9.08
C ASP A 278 -13.84 1.23 8.37
N LEU A 279 -13.32 0.23 9.09
CA LEU A 279 -13.05 -1.11 8.57
C LEU A 279 -14.24 -2.06 8.71
N SER A 280 -15.39 -1.60 9.24
CA SER A 280 -16.56 -2.46 9.41
C SER A 280 -17.17 -2.89 8.08
N GLY A 281 -17.71 -4.11 8.05
CA GLY A 281 -18.40 -4.66 6.87
C GLY A 281 -17.55 -5.67 6.07
N GLU A 282 -16.23 -5.65 6.21
CA GLU A 282 -15.35 -6.66 5.60
C GLU A 282 -14.33 -7.19 6.61
N PRO A 283 -14.01 -8.50 6.58
CA PRO A 283 -12.97 -9.06 7.44
C PRO A 283 -11.60 -8.43 7.16
N LEU A 284 -10.79 -8.22 8.20
CA LEU A 284 -9.40 -7.74 8.06
C LEU A 284 -8.59 -8.60 7.09
N ARG A 285 -8.85 -9.93 7.06
CA ARG A 285 -8.23 -10.86 6.12
C ARG A 285 -8.44 -10.45 4.66
N SER A 286 -9.62 -9.94 4.29
CA SER A 286 -9.90 -9.49 2.93
C SER A 286 -9.26 -8.13 2.64
N GLN A 287 -9.37 -7.19 3.57
CA GLN A 287 -8.87 -5.83 3.41
C GLN A 287 -7.34 -5.74 3.39
N PHE A 288 -6.66 -6.66 4.09
CA PHE A 288 -5.20 -6.71 4.22
C PHE A 288 -4.58 -7.95 3.57
N SER A 289 -5.28 -8.52 2.56
CA SER A 289 -4.71 -9.54 1.68
C SER A 289 -3.51 -8.98 0.92
N PRO A 290 -2.34 -9.67 0.92
CA PRO A 290 -1.17 -9.22 0.17
C PRO A 290 -1.24 -9.60 -1.32
N LEU A 291 -2.30 -10.28 -1.77
CA LEU A 291 -2.38 -10.84 -3.12
C LEU A 291 -2.32 -9.76 -4.20
N LEU A 292 -1.62 -10.10 -5.28
CA LEU A 292 -1.57 -9.36 -6.54
C LEU A 292 -2.60 -9.95 -7.50
N ASP A 293 -3.86 -9.97 -7.10
CA ASP A 293 -4.96 -10.59 -7.84
C ASP A 293 -5.53 -9.67 -8.94
N ASP A 294 -6.52 -10.18 -9.68
CA ASP A 294 -7.16 -9.43 -10.75
C ASP A 294 -7.79 -8.11 -10.26
N PHE A 295 -8.24 -8.09 -9.00
CA PHE A 295 -8.76 -6.86 -8.40
C PHE A 295 -7.68 -5.80 -8.27
N ALA A 296 -6.51 -6.14 -7.71
CA ALA A 296 -5.39 -5.22 -7.58
C ALA A 296 -4.96 -4.67 -8.94
N VAL A 297 -4.77 -5.54 -9.94
CA VAL A 297 -4.40 -5.15 -11.31
C VAL A 297 -5.46 -4.24 -11.92
N ALA A 298 -6.75 -4.59 -11.79
CA ALA A 298 -7.85 -3.78 -12.33
C ALA A 298 -7.93 -2.40 -11.67
N ARG A 299 -7.69 -2.29 -10.36
CA ARG A 299 -7.69 -0.98 -9.65
C ARG A 299 -6.53 -0.10 -10.12
N TYR A 300 -5.33 -0.64 -10.27
CA TYR A 300 -4.19 0.13 -10.80
C TYR A 300 -4.39 0.55 -12.25
N ARG A 301 -5.03 -0.29 -13.08
CA ARG A 301 -5.39 0.05 -14.45
C ARG A 301 -6.41 1.19 -14.49
N ASP A 302 -7.45 1.09 -13.67
CA ASP A 302 -8.47 2.11 -13.51
C ASP A 302 -7.90 3.45 -12.99
N VAL A 303 -6.89 3.41 -12.11
CA VAL A 303 -6.16 4.61 -11.68
C VAL A 303 -5.36 5.19 -12.85
N ALA A 304 -4.62 4.39 -13.60
CA ALA A 304 -3.83 4.84 -14.74
C ALA A 304 -4.69 5.53 -15.81
N ASP A 305 -5.83 4.92 -16.14
CA ASP A 305 -6.80 5.46 -17.10
C ASP A 305 -7.44 6.76 -16.58
N GLY A 306 -7.81 6.79 -15.30
CA GLY A 306 -8.36 7.98 -14.66
C GLY A 306 -7.39 9.16 -14.64
N LEU A 307 -6.12 8.91 -14.30
CA LEU A 307 -5.07 9.94 -14.32
C LEU A 307 -4.82 10.50 -15.72
N LEU A 308 -4.87 9.64 -16.74
CA LEU A 308 -4.73 10.06 -18.14
C LEU A 308 -5.93 10.91 -18.59
N ALA A 309 -7.16 10.48 -18.27
CA ALA A 309 -8.39 11.18 -18.60
C ALA A 309 -8.45 12.58 -17.94
N LEU A 310 -8.01 12.69 -16.69
CA LEU A 310 -7.92 13.95 -15.94
C LEU A 310 -6.69 14.80 -16.30
N LYS A 311 -5.83 14.31 -17.23
CA LYS A 311 -4.58 14.96 -17.64
C LYS A 311 -3.58 15.18 -16.48
N LEU A 312 -3.66 14.36 -15.43
CA LEU A 312 -2.71 14.33 -14.32
C LEU A 312 -1.42 13.61 -14.71
N VAL A 313 -1.48 12.74 -15.73
CA VAL A 313 -0.32 12.17 -16.40
C VAL A 313 -0.40 12.43 -17.91
N ARG A 314 0.76 12.46 -18.59
CA ARG A 314 0.84 12.79 -20.02
C ARG A 314 0.88 11.56 -20.92
N ARG A 315 1.15 10.39 -20.38
CA ARG A 315 1.35 9.13 -21.13
C ARG A 315 0.60 7.99 -20.46
N PRO A 316 0.08 7.03 -21.24
CA PRO A 316 -0.45 5.79 -20.68
C PRO A 316 0.59 5.06 -19.83
N VAL A 317 0.12 4.39 -18.79
CA VAL A 317 0.96 3.54 -17.92
C VAL A 317 0.63 2.07 -18.17
N ALA A 318 1.62 1.29 -18.58
CA ALA A 318 1.49 -0.17 -18.70
C ALA A 318 1.44 -0.77 -17.28
N VAL A 319 0.30 -1.38 -16.94
CA VAL A 319 0.06 -1.89 -15.59
C VAL A 319 0.42 -3.38 -15.45
N PRO A 320 0.10 -4.31 -16.40
CA PRO A 320 0.32 -5.74 -16.17
C PRO A 320 1.77 -6.10 -15.83
N ASP A 321 2.74 -5.54 -16.56
CA ASP A 321 4.17 -5.82 -16.38
C ASP A 321 4.78 -5.16 -15.13
N TRP A 322 3.98 -4.44 -14.37
CA TRP A 322 4.42 -3.76 -13.16
C TRP A 322 4.30 -4.65 -11.92
N PHE A 323 3.41 -5.65 -11.97
CA PHE A 323 3.14 -6.59 -10.88
C PHE A 323 4.10 -7.78 -10.97
N ASP A 324 5.02 -7.90 -10.01
CA ASP A 324 6.00 -9.00 -9.98
C ASP A 324 5.60 -10.06 -8.94
N HIS A 325 4.87 -11.06 -9.39
CA HIS A 325 4.34 -12.14 -8.55
C HIS A 325 5.41 -13.04 -7.94
N ARG A 326 6.59 -13.15 -8.56
CA ARG A 326 7.64 -14.12 -8.16
C ARG A 326 8.01 -14.02 -6.69
N PHE A 327 8.15 -12.81 -6.17
CA PHE A 327 8.54 -12.57 -4.78
C PHE A 327 7.42 -12.91 -3.80
N LEU A 328 6.17 -12.57 -4.16
CA LEU A 328 5.01 -12.90 -3.32
C LEU A 328 4.76 -14.40 -3.30
N ASP A 329 4.80 -15.08 -4.45
CA ASP A 329 4.58 -16.52 -4.55
C ASP A 329 5.63 -17.28 -3.75
N ALA A 330 6.91 -16.91 -3.87
CA ALA A 330 7.99 -17.48 -3.08
C ALA A 330 7.80 -17.24 -1.57
N ALA A 331 7.36 -16.05 -1.17
CA ALA A 331 7.10 -15.72 0.23
C ALA A 331 5.91 -16.52 0.79
N LEU A 332 4.81 -16.63 0.04
CA LEU A 332 3.63 -17.42 0.43
C LEU A 332 3.98 -18.91 0.57
N GLN A 333 4.78 -19.44 -0.36
CA GLN A 333 5.24 -20.82 -0.30
C GLN A 333 6.13 -21.06 0.94
N ALA A 334 7.11 -20.19 1.17
CA ALA A 334 8.03 -20.30 2.29
C ALA A 334 7.34 -20.24 3.67
N GLU A 335 6.23 -19.49 3.77
CA GLU A 335 5.43 -19.37 4.99
C GLU A 335 4.29 -20.41 5.08
N GLY A 336 4.14 -21.31 4.09
CA GLY A 336 3.05 -22.29 4.06
C GLY A 336 1.65 -21.66 3.93
N LEU A 337 1.58 -20.46 3.34
CA LEU A 337 0.36 -19.65 3.23
C LEU A 337 -0.25 -19.62 1.82
N THR A 338 0.24 -20.46 0.90
CA THR A 338 -0.36 -20.60 -0.43
C THR A 338 -1.83 -21.00 -0.31
N GLY A 339 -2.73 -20.16 -0.88
CA GLY A 339 -4.18 -20.35 -0.78
C GLY A 339 -4.81 -19.96 0.56
N TYR A 340 -4.05 -19.34 1.47
CA TYR A 340 -4.62 -18.78 2.70
C TYR A 340 -5.58 -17.62 2.40
N TRP A 341 -5.19 -16.66 1.59
CA TRP A 341 -6.09 -15.64 1.05
C TRP A 341 -6.73 -16.15 -0.23
N LEU A 342 -7.99 -15.82 -0.44
CA LEU A 342 -8.69 -16.13 -1.68
C LEU A 342 -8.53 -14.95 -2.64
N PRO A 343 -8.15 -15.20 -3.91
CA PRO A 343 -8.05 -14.15 -4.90
C PRO A 343 -9.42 -13.53 -5.19
N VAL A 344 -9.42 -12.27 -5.52
CA VAL A 344 -10.60 -11.48 -5.85
C VAL A 344 -10.54 -11.12 -7.34
N ASN A 345 -11.64 -11.28 -8.05
CA ASN A 345 -11.74 -10.91 -9.46
C ASN A 345 -11.76 -9.38 -9.65
N ALA A 346 -11.65 -8.91 -10.87
CA ALA A 346 -11.63 -7.48 -11.21
C ALA A 346 -12.87 -6.69 -10.70
N ALA A 347 -14.01 -7.35 -10.53
CA ALA A 347 -15.23 -6.75 -10.02
C ALA A 347 -15.28 -6.68 -8.47
N GLY A 348 -14.33 -7.31 -7.79
CA GLY A 348 -14.27 -7.31 -6.32
C GLY A 348 -14.97 -8.49 -5.66
N SER A 349 -15.34 -9.53 -6.41
CA SER A 349 -15.95 -10.76 -5.88
C SER A 349 -14.89 -11.84 -5.69
N ASN A 350 -15.03 -12.66 -4.64
CA ASN A 350 -14.15 -13.80 -4.43
C ASN A 350 -14.22 -14.78 -5.61
N VAL A 351 -13.06 -15.21 -6.09
CA VAL A 351 -12.98 -16.28 -7.09
C VAL A 351 -13.21 -17.60 -6.36
N ALA A 352 -14.27 -18.34 -6.72
CA ALA A 352 -14.49 -19.69 -6.19
C ALA A 352 -13.23 -20.53 -6.45
N ARG A 353 -12.72 -21.21 -5.43
CA ARG A 353 -11.59 -22.13 -5.58
C ARG A 353 -11.99 -23.18 -6.60
N ALA A 354 -11.34 -23.20 -7.77
CA ALA A 354 -11.51 -24.31 -8.71
C ALA A 354 -11.21 -25.59 -7.92
N ALA A 355 -12.17 -26.53 -7.95
CA ALA A 355 -11.96 -27.83 -7.33
C ALA A 355 -10.67 -28.42 -7.90
N PRO A 356 -9.77 -29.01 -7.09
CA PRO A 356 -8.57 -29.63 -7.61
C PRO A 356 -9.00 -30.65 -8.68
N ALA A 357 -8.38 -30.57 -9.85
CA ALA A 357 -8.65 -31.53 -10.93
C ALA A 357 -8.54 -32.95 -10.35
N PRO A 358 -9.49 -33.87 -10.66
CA PRO A 358 -9.40 -35.22 -10.16
C PRO A 358 -8.07 -35.82 -10.61
N LYS A 359 -7.31 -36.39 -9.65
CA LYS A 359 -6.06 -37.08 -9.95
C LYS A 359 -6.35 -38.13 -11.01
N ALA A 360 -5.86 -37.93 -12.21
CA ALA A 360 -5.90 -38.93 -13.26
C ALA A 360 -5.12 -40.16 -12.78
N GLY A 361 -5.77 -41.31 -12.78
CA GLY A 361 -5.11 -42.59 -12.72
C GLY A 361 -5.20 -43.35 -11.42
N GLN A 362 -6.28 -44.07 -11.23
CA GLN A 362 -6.23 -45.48 -10.80
C GLN A 362 -7.28 -46.22 -11.62
N ALA A 363 -6.92 -46.62 -12.87
CA ALA A 363 -7.57 -47.69 -13.55
C ALA A 363 -7.29 -48.98 -12.76
N LYS A 364 -8.31 -49.53 -12.17
CA LYS A 364 -8.23 -50.89 -11.61
C LYS A 364 -8.05 -51.87 -12.75
N SER A 365 -6.95 -52.57 -12.74
CA SER A 365 -6.75 -53.85 -13.44
C SER A 365 -7.60 -54.92 -12.80
#